data_1ae0f44b7734e299f445735d26160a66
#
_entry.id   1ae0f44b7734e299f445735d26160a66
#
_cell.length_a   1.000
_cell.length_b   1.000
_cell.length_c   1.000
_cell.angle_alpha   90.00
_cell.angle_beta   90.00
_cell.angle_gamma   90.00
#
_symmetry.space_group_name_H-M   'P 1'
#
loop_
_entity.id
_entity.type
_entity.pdbx_description
1 polymer ?
#
loop_
_entity_poly.entity_id
_entity_poly.type
_entity_poly.pdbx_seq_one_letter_code
_entity_poly.pdbx_strand_id
1 'polypeptide(L)'
;EGTGKATINITGGHIGIDGTDGGVVYGSARGEADDRYVMAHHAFVKESEVNVKYPTTADVADISDTSVGCITGAVHGSGENGYGYGDTHVTLHKGLIGHSLYGAGKGIGKYKKSIPILAGDNKGTLKEREIYGLLSGKVLGNTYVTMNDGLVVRNVYGGGNMTTRSEERRVGKECRS
;
A
#
# COMPACT_ATOMS: atom_id res chain seq x y z
N GLU A 1 -7.72 6.87 -20.65
CA GLU A 1 -7.68 5.53 -20.09
C GLU A 1 -6.24 5.19 -19.73
N GLY A 2 -5.93 5.13 -18.43
CA GLY A 2 -4.60 4.74 -17.94
C GLY A 2 -4.34 3.27 -18.27
N THR A 3 -3.46 3.02 -19.24
CA THR A 3 -3.12 1.67 -19.69
C THR A 3 -1.77 1.19 -19.13
N GLY A 4 -1.18 1.95 -18.18
CA GLY A 4 0.18 1.71 -17.71
C GLY A 4 0.28 0.60 -16.69
N LYS A 5 1.31 -0.26 -16.84
CA LYS A 5 1.82 -1.16 -15.81
C LYS A 5 3.01 -0.51 -15.12
N ALA A 6 3.01 -0.47 -13.78
CA ALA A 6 4.18 -0.13 -12.99
C ALA A 6 4.94 -1.41 -12.62
N THR A 7 6.23 -1.45 -12.86
CA THR A 7 7.09 -2.57 -12.46
C THR A 7 8.26 -2.06 -11.65
N ILE A 8 8.42 -2.59 -10.44
CA ILE A 8 9.51 -2.27 -9.53
C ILE A 8 10.36 -3.52 -9.34
N ASN A 9 11.65 -3.40 -9.62
CA ASN A 9 12.63 -4.46 -9.36
C ASN A 9 13.67 -3.95 -8.37
N ILE A 10 13.74 -4.56 -7.20
CA ILE A 10 14.71 -4.25 -6.16
C ILE A 10 15.71 -5.38 -6.11
N THR A 11 16.94 -5.10 -6.56
CA THR A 11 17.99 -6.11 -6.70
C THR A 11 19.17 -5.89 -5.76
N GLY A 12 19.12 -4.82 -4.96
CA GLY A 12 20.16 -4.47 -3.98
C GLY A 12 19.90 -3.10 -3.37
N GLY A 13 20.82 -2.66 -2.52
CA GLY A 13 20.74 -1.40 -1.82
C GLY A 13 19.94 -1.49 -0.52
N HIS A 14 20.06 -0.46 0.31
CA HIS A 14 19.35 -0.31 1.57
C HIS A 14 18.24 0.72 1.39
N ILE A 15 17.00 0.34 1.70
CA ILE A 15 15.82 1.20 1.57
C ILE A 15 15.29 1.54 2.95
N GLY A 16 15.41 2.79 3.33
CA GLY A 16 14.99 3.33 4.62
C GLY A 16 16.13 3.50 5.61
N ILE A 17 15.81 4.09 6.73
CA ILE A 17 16.74 4.27 7.84
C ILE A 17 16.01 3.81 9.10
N ASP A 18 16.55 2.79 9.73
CA ASP A 18 16.27 2.36 11.10
C ASP A 18 14.79 2.38 11.52
N GLY A 19 13.98 1.44 10.97
CA GLY A 19 12.70 1.05 11.57
C GLY A 19 11.61 2.13 11.77
N THR A 20 11.86 3.35 11.31
CA THR A 20 10.87 4.42 11.31
C THR A 20 9.91 4.28 10.11
N ASP A 21 8.94 5.17 9.95
CA ASP A 21 8.00 5.19 8.80
C ASP A 21 8.68 5.35 7.42
N GLY A 22 10.02 5.46 7.38
CA GLY A 22 10.84 5.46 6.17
C GLY A 22 11.07 4.05 5.62
N GLY A 23 11.51 3.99 4.37
CA GLY A 23 11.89 2.72 3.73
C GLY A 23 10.72 1.87 3.25
N VAL A 24 9.56 2.46 3.03
CA VAL A 24 8.39 1.78 2.48
C VAL A 24 8.43 1.77 0.95
N VAL A 25 8.13 0.63 0.37
CA VAL A 25 8.04 0.45 -1.08
C VAL A 25 6.57 0.37 -1.50
N TYR A 26 6.20 1.14 -2.50
CA TYR A 26 4.86 1.15 -3.07
C TYR A 26 4.89 0.78 -4.56
N GLY A 27 4.06 -0.16 -4.97
CA GLY A 27 3.98 -0.66 -6.34
C GLY A 27 3.44 0.35 -7.35
N SER A 28 2.82 1.44 -6.89
CA SER A 28 2.25 2.45 -7.78
C SER A 28 2.29 3.86 -7.20
N ALA A 29 1.46 4.75 -7.73
CA ALA A 29 1.46 6.17 -7.42
C ALA A 29 1.06 6.49 -5.98
N ARG A 30 1.60 7.59 -5.47
CA ARG A 30 1.11 8.23 -4.25
C ARG A 30 -0.02 9.18 -4.59
N GLY A 31 -1.16 9.03 -3.90
CA GLY A 31 -2.33 9.90 -3.99
C GLY A 31 -2.48 10.83 -2.79
N GLU A 32 -3.39 11.78 -2.93
CA GLU A 32 -3.80 12.68 -1.85
C GLU A 32 -5.16 12.19 -1.33
N ALA A 33 -5.22 11.77 -0.07
CA ALA A 33 -6.41 11.11 0.47
C ALA A 33 -7.63 12.03 0.60
N ASP A 34 -7.39 13.32 0.78
CA ASP A 34 -8.43 14.34 0.95
C ASP A 34 -8.84 15.01 -0.36
N ASP A 35 -8.15 14.74 -1.45
CA ASP A 35 -8.48 15.22 -2.79
C ASP A 35 -8.98 14.10 -3.69
N ARG A 36 -10.30 13.98 -3.80
CA ARG A 36 -10.94 12.96 -4.64
C ARG A 36 -10.62 13.10 -6.12
N TYR A 37 -10.37 14.31 -6.59
CA TYR A 37 -10.04 14.55 -7.98
C TYR A 37 -8.64 14.02 -8.29
N VAL A 38 -7.65 14.33 -7.48
CA VAL A 38 -6.28 13.83 -7.62
C VAL A 38 -6.27 12.30 -7.55
N MET A 39 -6.97 11.72 -6.58
CA MET A 39 -7.05 10.26 -6.43
C MET A 39 -7.68 9.60 -7.66
N ALA A 40 -8.78 10.14 -8.17
CA ALA A 40 -9.53 9.53 -9.28
C ALA A 40 -8.86 9.72 -10.66
N HIS A 41 -8.02 10.75 -10.83
CA HIS A 41 -7.50 11.14 -12.14
C HIS A 41 -5.98 11.04 -12.27
N HIS A 42 -5.23 11.04 -11.17
CA HIS A 42 -3.78 11.13 -11.18
C HIS A 42 -3.06 10.05 -10.37
N ALA A 43 -3.71 9.45 -9.39
CA ALA A 43 -3.07 8.55 -8.45
C ALA A 43 -3.52 7.08 -8.65
N PHE A 44 -3.46 6.59 -9.89
CA PHE A 44 -3.78 5.20 -10.19
C PHE A 44 -2.87 4.60 -11.26
N VAL A 45 -2.78 3.27 -11.24
CA VAL A 45 -2.18 2.47 -12.31
C VAL A 45 -3.10 1.31 -12.66
N LYS A 46 -3.00 0.81 -13.89
CA LYS A 46 -3.79 -0.34 -14.31
C LYS A 46 -3.32 -1.61 -13.61
N GLU A 47 -2.03 -1.86 -13.64
CA GLU A 47 -1.41 -3.05 -13.04
C GLU A 47 -0.13 -2.65 -12.32
N SER A 48 0.24 -3.38 -11.29
CA SER A 48 1.52 -3.19 -10.61
C SER A 48 2.20 -4.51 -10.29
N GLU A 49 3.52 -4.50 -10.39
CA GLU A 49 4.37 -5.64 -10.09
C GLU A 49 5.56 -5.17 -9.26
N VAL A 50 5.75 -5.77 -8.10
CA VAL A 50 6.89 -5.50 -7.21
C VAL A 50 7.67 -6.78 -7.02
N ASN A 51 8.93 -6.75 -7.41
CA ASN A 51 9.86 -7.87 -7.29
C ASN A 51 11.01 -7.50 -6.35
N VAL A 52 11.14 -8.20 -5.24
CA VAL A 52 12.24 -8.06 -4.29
C VAL A 52 13.20 -9.23 -4.51
N LYS A 53 14.42 -8.95 -5.01
CA LYS A 53 15.39 -9.93 -5.53
C LYS A 53 16.80 -9.64 -5.01
N TYR A 54 16.98 -9.55 -3.71
CA TYR A 54 18.33 -9.39 -3.15
C TYR A 54 19.18 -10.64 -3.39
N PRO A 55 20.50 -10.51 -3.54
CA PRO A 55 21.40 -11.66 -3.69
C PRO A 55 21.45 -12.52 -2.42
N THR A 56 21.28 -11.91 -1.26
CA THR A 56 21.28 -12.56 0.06
C THR A 56 20.11 -12.06 0.90
N THR A 57 19.71 -12.82 1.91
CA THR A 57 18.81 -12.37 2.97
C THR A 57 19.66 -11.88 4.14
N ALA A 58 19.55 -10.60 4.49
CA ALA A 58 20.23 -10.02 5.65
C ALA A 58 19.65 -10.56 6.97
N ASP A 59 20.44 -10.51 8.03
CA ASP A 59 19.96 -10.79 9.38
C ASP A 59 19.08 -9.62 9.89
N VAL A 60 18.12 -9.90 10.74
CA VAL A 60 17.28 -8.87 11.37
C VAL A 60 18.11 -7.92 12.22
N ALA A 61 19.21 -8.41 12.83
CA ALA A 61 20.11 -7.58 13.61
C ALA A 61 20.83 -6.50 12.79
N ASP A 62 20.97 -6.73 11.47
CA ASP A 62 21.68 -5.80 10.56
C ASP A 62 20.75 -4.78 9.91
N ILE A 63 19.47 -4.74 10.28
CA ILE A 63 18.48 -3.87 9.65
C ILE A 63 18.81 -2.37 9.75
N SER A 64 19.58 -1.97 10.75
CA SER A 64 20.08 -0.60 10.94
C SER A 64 21.42 -0.31 10.24
N ASP A 65 22.08 -1.34 9.73
CA ASP A 65 23.34 -1.18 8.98
C ASP A 65 23.06 -0.84 7.52
N THR A 66 23.24 0.42 7.14
CA THR A 66 22.99 0.92 5.79
C THR A 66 23.90 0.33 4.72
N SER A 67 24.97 -0.39 5.10
CA SER A 67 25.79 -1.15 4.17
C SER A 67 25.19 -2.48 3.76
N VAL A 68 24.21 -2.97 4.53
CA VAL A 68 23.48 -4.23 4.28
C VAL A 68 22.24 -3.96 3.44
N GLY A 69 22.10 -4.71 2.35
CA GLY A 69 20.95 -4.57 1.45
C GLY A 69 19.67 -5.14 2.06
N CYS A 70 18.71 -4.29 2.37
CA CYS A 70 17.38 -4.69 2.85
C CYS A 70 16.33 -3.59 2.64
N ILE A 71 15.07 -3.90 2.94
CA ILE A 71 13.98 -2.94 3.03
C ILE A 71 13.60 -2.84 4.52
N THR A 72 13.81 -1.69 5.15
CA THR A 72 13.54 -1.54 6.60
C THR A 72 12.05 -1.44 6.92
N GLY A 73 11.26 -0.88 6.00
CA GLY A 73 9.83 -0.70 6.12
C GLY A 73 9.00 -1.81 5.49
N ALA A 74 7.79 -1.46 5.08
CA ALA A 74 6.85 -2.37 4.45
C ALA A 74 6.96 -2.35 2.92
N VAL A 75 6.45 -3.40 2.28
CA VAL A 75 6.26 -3.46 0.82
C VAL A 75 4.77 -3.58 0.53
N HIS A 76 4.31 -2.73 -0.38
CA HIS A 76 2.93 -2.68 -0.84
C HIS A 76 2.84 -2.93 -2.35
N GLY A 77 1.91 -3.77 -2.77
CA GLY A 77 1.68 -4.06 -4.18
C GLY A 77 1.07 -2.90 -4.96
N SER A 78 0.39 -1.96 -4.30
CA SER A 78 -0.18 -0.78 -4.91
C SER A 78 0.31 0.51 -4.24
N GLY A 79 -0.40 1.63 -4.41
CA GLY A 79 0.05 2.95 -4.00
C GLY A 79 -0.21 3.32 -2.55
N GLU A 80 0.40 4.42 -2.12
CA GLU A 80 0.02 5.11 -0.90
C GLU A 80 -1.10 6.12 -1.21
N ASN A 81 -2.25 5.95 -0.60
CA ASN A 81 -3.46 6.75 -0.85
C ASN A 81 -3.97 6.76 -2.30
N GLY A 82 -3.24 6.20 -3.24
CA GLY A 82 -3.68 5.93 -4.60
C GLY A 82 -4.46 4.62 -4.69
N TYR A 83 -4.84 4.19 -5.89
CA TYR A 83 -5.50 2.90 -6.10
C TYR A 83 -4.97 2.15 -7.33
N GLY A 84 -5.10 0.82 -7.31
CA GLY A 84 -4.83 -0.05 -8.46
C GLY A 84 -6.13 -0.37 -9.18
N TYR A 85 -6.19 -0.15 -10.48
CA TYR A 85 -7.39 -0.43 -11.28
C TYR A 85 -7.51 -1.91 -11.65
N GLY A 86 -6.41 -2.57 -11.92
CA GLY A 86 -6.34 -4.00 -12.22
C GLY A 86 -5.54 -4.76 -11.16
N ASP A 87 -4.85 -5.79 -11.57
CA ASP A 87 -4.17 -6.73 -10.70
C ASP A 87 -2.85 -6.20 -10.14
N THR A 88 -2.50 -6.67 -8.96
CA THR A 88 -1.19 -6.41 -8.34
C THR A 88 -0.46 -7.71 -8.04
N HIS A 89 0.83 -7.73 -8.31
CA HIS A 89 1.71 -8.86 -8.06
C HIS A 89 2.88 -8.41 -7.19
N VAL A 90 3.07 -9.04 -6.04
CA VAL A 90 4.22 -8.80 -5.17
C VAL A 90 4.95 -10.11 -4.98
N THR A 91 6.23 -10.15 -5.37
CA THR A 91 7.05 -11.35 -5.24
C THR A 91 8.30 -11.04 -4.42
N LEU A 92 8.44 -11.68 -3.28
CA LEU A 92 9.68 -11.78 -2.54
C LEU A 92 10.44 -13.00 -3.03
N HIS A 93 11.41 -12.79 -3.92
CA HIS A 93 12.30 -13.84 -4.41
C HIS A 93 13.37 -14.18 -3.37
N LYS A 94 13.96 -13.15 -2.78
CA LYS A 94 14.95 -13.23 -1.70
C LYS A 94 15.19 -11.87 -1.10
N GLY A 95 15.52 -11.79 0.19
CA GLY A 95 15.87 -10.56 0.90
C GLY A 95 15.16 -10.41 2.24
N LEU A 96 15.44 -9.32 2.93
CA LEU A 96 14.84 -8.95 4.20
C LEU A 96 13.87 -7.78 4.02
N ILE A 97 12.65 -7.95 4.51
CA ILE A 97 11.63 -6.89 4.68
C ILE A 97 11.41 -6.70 6.17
N GLY A 98 11.81 -5.56 6.72
CA GLY A 98 11.81 -5.28 8.16
C GLY A 98 10.43 -5.05 8.76
N HIS A 99 9.40 -4.90 7.95
CA HIS A 99 8.02 -4.77 8.43
C HIS A 99 7.12 -5.82 7.76
N SER A 100 6.03 -5.43 7.16
CA SER A 100 5.03 -6.32 6.55
C SER A 100 5.02 -6.25 5.03
N LEU A 101 4.50 -7.30 4.41
CA LEU A 101 4.28 -7.41 2.98
C LEU A 101 2.78 -7.40 2.69
N TYR A 102 2.33 -6.54 1.77
CA TYR A 102 0.93 -6.34 1.41
C TYR A 102 0.71 -6.51 -0.09
N GLY A 103 -0.30 -7.26 -0.48
CA GLY A 103 -0.69 -7.40 -1.88
C GLY A 103 -1.31 -6.15 -2.50
N ALA A 104 -2.01 -5.34 -1.70
CA ALA A 104 -2.59 -4.07 -2.12
C ALA A 104 -1.82 -2.87 -1.56
N GLY A 105 -2.41 -1.68 -1.59
CA GLY A 105 -1.78 -0.44 -1.16
C GLY A 105 -1.92 -0.12 0.33
N LYS A 106 -1.43 1.05 0.70
CA LYS A 106 -1.66 1.68 1.99
C LYS A 106 -2.69 2.79 1.82
N GLY A 107 -3.77 2.72 2.56
CA GLY A 107 -4.85 3.69 2.53
C GLY A 107 -4.99 4.46 3.82
N ILE A 108 -5.85 5.46 3.78
CA ILE A 108 -6.40 6.12 4.95
C ILE A 108 -7.89 5.80 5.01
N GLY A 109 -8.33 5.12 6.06
CA GLY A 109 -9.73 4.71 6.20
C GLY A 109 -10.68 5.89 6.39
N LYS A 110 -10.24 6.88 7.19
CA LYS A 110 -10.98 8.11 7.50
C LYS A 110 -10.03 9.27 7.62
N TYR A 111 -10.47 10.44 7.20
CA TYR A 111 -9.81 11.71 7.45
C TYR A 111 -10.81 12.79 7.82
N LYS A 112 -10.37 13.85 8.47
CA LYS A 112 -11.20 14.97 8.87
C LYS A 112 -11.08 16.09 7.86
N LYS A 113 -12.21 16.63 7.43
CA LYS A 113 -12.26 17.77 6.51
C LYS A 113 -13.25 18.81 7.02
N SER A 114 -12.83 20.06 6.99
CA SER A 114 -13.72 21.19 7.27
C SER A 114 -14.58 21.47 6.05
N ILE A 115 -15.88 21.29 6.20
CA ILE A 115 -16.87 21.44 5.14
C ILE A 115 -17.82 22.57 5.49
N PRO A 116 -18.16 23.49 4.55
CA PRO A 116 -19.13 24.54 4.80
C PRO A 116 -20.51 23.97 5.13
N ILE A 117 -21.18 24.56 6.11
CA ILE A 117 -22.58 24.30 6.38
C ILE A 117 -23.42 25.01 5.33
N LEU A 118 -24.24 24.26 4.59
CA LEU A 118 -24.97 24.76 3.44
C LEU A 118 -26.34 25.39 3.78
N ALA A 119 -26.87 25.14 4.95
CA ALA A 119 -28.21 25.62 5.38
C ALA A 119 -28.30 25.84 6.88
N GLY A 120 -29.29 26.61 7.34
CA GLY A 120 -29.54 26.95 8.72
C GLY A 120 -28.76 28.17 9.22
N ASP A 121 -28.88 28.46 10.52
CA ASP A 121 -28.33 29.67 11.16
C ASP A 121 -26.78 29.75 11.08
N ASN A 122 -26.11 28.63 10.92
CA ASN A 122 -24.66 28.55 10.81
C ASN A 122 -24.17 28.41 9.35
N LYS A 123 -25.00 28.75 8.37
CA LYS A 123 -24.64 28.69 6.94
C LYS A 123 -23.36 29.47 6.65
N GLY A 124 -22.44 28.82 5.97
CA GLY A 124 -21.14 29.40 5.61
C GLY A 124 -20.04 29.18 6.64
N THR A 125 -20.36 28.75 7.86
CA THR A 125 -19.33 28.32 8.82
C THR A 125 -18.78 26.96 8.45
N LEU A 126 -17.52 26.68 8.83
CA LEU A 126 -16.89 25.40 8.59
C LEU A 126 -17.20 24.43 9.73
N LYS A 127 -17.64 23.23 9.39
CA LYS A 127 -17.80 22.12 10.34
C LYS A 127 -16.88 20.98 9.96
N GLU A 128 -16.09 20.53 10.94
CA GLU A 128 -15.27 19.33 10.77
C GLU A 128 -16.15 18.09 10.64
N ARG A 129 -15.91 17.31 9.60
CA ARG A 129 -16.59 16.02 9.37
C ARG A 129 -15.59 14.93 9.05
N GLU A 130 -15.86 13.73 9.51
CA GLU A 130 -15.15 12.54 9.05
C GLU A 130 -15.60 12.17 7.64
N ILE A 131 -14.63 11.93 6.77
CA ILE A 131 -14.82 11.48 5.39
C ILE A 131 -14.08 10.16 5.21
N TYR A 132 -14.70 9.25 4.48
CA TYR A 132 -14.08 7.96 4.18
C TYR A 132 -13.28 8.03 2.89
N GLY A 133 -12.05 7.55 2.94
CA GLY A 133 -11.17 7.40 1.78
C GLY A 133 -11.52 6.15 0.97
N LEU A 134 -12.64 6.17 0.24
CA LEU A 134 -13.23 4.98 -0.41
C LEU A 134 -12.31 4.25 -1.37
N LEU A 135 -11.41 4.93 -2.06
CA LEU A 135 -10.48 4.35 -3.02
C LEU A 135 -9.03 4.33 -2.50
N SER A 136 -8.78 4.94 -1.36
CA SER A 136 -7.44 5.08 -0.79
C SER A 136 -6.81 3.71 -0.51
N GLY A 137 -5.69 3.43 -1.15
CA GLY A 137 -4.93 2.19 -1.01
C GLY A 137 -5.57 0.94 -1.61
N LYS A 138 -6.72 1.06 -2.29
CA LYS A 138 -7.44 -0.08 -2.85
C LYS A 138 -6.81 -0.64 -4.11
N VAL A 139 -7.07 -1.92 -4.33
CA VAL A 139 -6.92 -2.62 -5.61
C VAL A 139 -8.30 -3.09 -6.04
N LEU A 140 -8.70 -2.75 -7.26
CA LEU A 140 -10.01 -3.13 -7.82
C LEU A 140 -9.96 -4.49 -8.52
N GLY A 141 -8.76 -4.92 -8.94
CA GLY A 141 -8.49 -6.26 -9.45
C GLY A 141 -8.10 -7.25 -8.35
N ASN A 142 -7.37 -8.28 -8.74
CA ASN A 142 -6.85 -9.30 -7.83
C ASN A 142 -5.49 -8.89 -7.25
N THR A 143 -5.18 -9.42 -6.09
CA THR A 143 -3.88 -9.23 -5.44
C THR A 143 -3.18 -10.59 -5.30
N TYR A 144 -1.93 -10.64 -5.75
CA TYR A 144 -1.10 -11.84 -5.69
C TYR A 144 0.15 -11.57 -4.87
N VAL A 145 0.37 -12.36 -3.84
CA VAL A 145 1.58 -12.30 -3.00
C VAL A 145 2.28 -13.64 -3.07
N THR A 146 3.53 -13.64 -3.49
CA THR A 146 4.37 -14.83 -3.59
C THR A 146 5.63 -14.66 -2.76
N MET A 147 5.94 -15.63 -1.91
CA MET A 147 7.23 -15.74 -1.23
C MET A 147 7.95 -17.00 -1.71
N ASN A 148 9.10 -16.83 -2.35
CA ASN A 148 9.94 -17.96 -2.76
C ASN A 148 11.04 -18.23 -1.71
N ASP A 149 11.67 -17.16 -1.22
CA ASP A 149 12.73 -17.20 -0.21
C ASP A 149 12.80 -15.82 0.48
N GLY A 150 13.56 -15.70 1.57
CA GLY A 150 13.74 -14.45 2.29
C GLY A 150 12.95 -14.38 3.61
N LEU A 151 12.97 -13.21 4.22
CA LEU A 151 12.40 -12.97 5.54
C LEU A 151 11.51 -11.73 5.56
N VAL A 152 10.30 -11.87 6.07
CA VAL A 152 9.40 -10.77 6.43
C VAL A 152 9.28 -10.75 7.95
N VAL A 153 9.76 -9.68 8.60
CA VAL A 153 9.86 -9.63 10.07
C VAL A 153 8.49 -9.63 10.76
N ARG A 154 7.47 -9.10 10.10
CA ARG A 154 6.12 -9.04 10.69
C ARG A 154 5.15 -9.95 9.95
N ASN A 155 4.23 -9.40 9.18
CA ASN A 155 3.11 -10.15 8.63
C ASN A 155 3.06 -10.08 7.09
N VAL A 156 2.43 -11.09 6.49
CA VAL A 156 2.13 -11.10 5.05
C VAL A 156 0.61 -11.07 4.88
N TYR A 157 0.13 -10.13 4.08
CA TYR A 157 -1.28 -9.93 3.80
C TYR A 157 -1.56 -9.97 2.29
N GLY A 158 -2.59 -10.68 1.89
CA GLY A 158 -3.07 -10.63 0.51
C GLY A 158 -3.72 -9.29 0.14
N GLY A 159 -4.32 -8.59 1.11
CA GLY A 159 -4.94 -7.27 0.94
C GLY A 159 -4.02 -6.10 1.24
N GLY A 160 -4.62 -4.92 1.49
CA GLY A 160 -3.91 -3.69 1.79
C GLY A 160 -3.88 -3.33 3.28
N ASN A 161 -3.14 -2.28 3.58
CA ASN A 161 -3.08 -1.68 4.90
C ASN A 161 -4.06 -0.51 5.00
N MET A 162 -4.98 -0.55 5.97
CA MET A 162 -5.99 0.50 6.24
C MET A 162 -6.91 0.84 5.05
N THR A 163 -7.13 -0.13 4.16
CA THR A 163 -8.13 0.00 3.08
C THR A 163 -9.55 -0.15 3.63
N THR A 164 -10.53 0.48 2.98
CA THR A 164 -11.91 0.44 3.44
C THR A 164 -12.54 -0.95 3.30
N ARG A 165 -13.47 -1.29 4.17
CA ARG A 165 -14.13 -2.58 4.44
C ARG A 165 -14.71 -3.39 3.26
N SER A 166 -14.62 -2.96 2.02
CA SER A 166 -15.28 -3.69 0.92
C SER A 166 -14.65 -5.04 0.57
N GLU A 167 -13.44 -5.32 1.04
CA GLU A 167 -12.73 -6.58 0.77
C GLU A 167 -13.06 -7.70 1.78
N GLU A 168 -13.50 -7.38 3.00
CA GLU A 168 -13.84 -8.39 4.00
C GLU A 168 -15.09 -9.22 3.67
N ARG A 169 -15.89 -8.83 2.67
CA ARG A 169 -17.11 -9.56 2.30
C ARG A 169 -16.89 -10.77 1.39
N ARG A 170 -15.71 -10.94 0.80
CA ARG A 170 -15.46 -12.06 -0.15
C ARG A 170 -14.79 -13.28 0.48
N VAL A 171 -14.16 -13.17 1.63
CA VAL A 171 -13.47 -14.28 2.30
C VAL A 171 -14.40 -15.15 3.16
N GLY A 172 -15.63 -14.72 3.41
CA GLY A 172 -16.54 -15.35 4.39
C GLY A 172 -17.53 -16.38 3.83
N LYS A 173 -17.38 -16.96 2.63
CA LYS A 173 -18.42 -17.83 2.06
C LYS A 173 -18.00 -19.23 1.62
N GLU A 174 -16.80 -19.69 1.87
CA GLU A 174 -16.39 -21.05 1.52
C GLU A 174 -15.76 -21.82 2.71
N CYS A 175 -16.47 -21.89 3.81
CA CYS A 175 -16.29 -22.95 4.79
C CYS A 175 -17.66 -23.42 5.26
N ARG A 176 -18.30 -24.24 4.45
CA ARG A 176 -19.34 -25.19 4.87
C ARG A 176 -19.03 -26.53 4.22
N SER A 177 -18.46 -27.40 4.95
CA SER A 177 -18.61 -28.84 4.82
C SER A 177 -19.50 -29.32 5.95
#